data_92707be22d6aa5afe777d866e09e4a7a
#
_entry.id   92707be22d6aa5afe777d866e09e4a7a
#
_cell.length_a   1.000
_cell.length_b   1.000
_cell.length_c   1.000
_cell.angle_alpha   90.00
_cell.angle_beta   90.00
_cell.angle_gamma   90.00
#
_symmetry.space_group_name_H-M   'P 1'
#
loop_
_entity.id
_entity.type
_entity.pdbx_description
1 polymer ?
#
loop_
_entity_poly.entity_id
_entity_poly.type
_entity_poly.pdbx_seq_one_letter_code
_entity_poly.pdbx_strand_id
1 'polypeptide(L)'
;LDQLFEIAEPEVIRKWNNDNATKKDFTPAKTLNQACGGFGRGEDAVIDLLLNRIWELKKVGVAFFYTGHTKRREIEDAITGQTYSSLTTNMMQRYFTAVKTKTDVLGIACIDREIIKEKTGKKNIITKQEETRNKISSESRVIKFRDDNYSVDSKSRFAGIIEQIPLDADEFIKAIKNAIDTAQGDVKADTLTSTAKVETPIIEETPVDTDETSIEETTETVDKSALMDDIRTRF
;
A
#
# COMPACT_ATOMS: atom_id res chain seq x y z
N LEU A 1 -0.21 9.81 -1.21
CA LEU A 1 0.58 10.28 -0.05
C LEU A 1 1.93 10.84 -0.47
N ASP A 2 2.69 10.16 -1.32
CA ASP A 2 3.97 10.60 -1.86
C ASP A 2 3.87 11.98 -2.53
N GLN A 3 2.88 12.19 -3.40
CA GLN A 3 2.64 13.49 -4.04
C GLN A 3 2.34 14.63 -3.02
N LEU A 4 1.74 14.30 -1.88
CA LEU A 4 1.47 15.29 -0.85
C LEU A 4 2.77 15.85 -0.25
N PHE A 5 3.77 15.00 -0.04
CA PHE A 5 5.08 15.42 0.41
C PHE A 5 5.81 16.24 -0.65
N GLU A 6 5.74 15.83 -1.93
CA GLU A 6 6.32 16.58 -3.06
C GLU A 6 5.74 17.99 -3.20
N ILE A 7 4.44 18.17 -2.92
CA ILE A 7 3.79 19.49 -2.92
C ILE A 7 4.20 20.32 -1.69
N ALA A 8 4.44 19.69 -0.55
CA ALA A 8 4.78 20.39 0.69
C ALA A 8 6.24 20.89 0.72
N GLU A 9 7.16 20.24 0.02
CA GLU A 9 8.58 20.64 0.00
C GLU A 9 8.81 22.08 -0.50
N PRO A 10 8.28 22.50 -1.65
CA PRO A 10 8.40 23.87 -2.11
C PRO A 10 7.79 24.90 -1.16
N GLU A 11 6.72 24.54 -0.47
CA GLU A 11 6.07 25.43 0.48
C GLU A 11 6.95 25.68 1.72
N VAL A 12 7.62 24.65 2.22
CA VAL A 12 8.60 24.81 3.33
C VAL A 12 9.76 25.71 2.89
N ILE A 13 10.29 25.50 1.68
CA ILE A 13 11.37 26.33 1.13
C ILE A 13 10.91 27.79 1.01
N ARG A 14 9.70 28.01 0.46
CA ARG A 14 9.10 29.33 0.30
C ARG A 14 8.95 30.05 1.65
N LYS A 15 8.39 29.35 2.65
CA LYS A 15 8.21 29.88 3.99
C LYS A 15 9.55 30.26 4.62
N TRP A 16 10.53 29.35 4.56
CA TRP A 16 11.88 29.62 5.05
C TRP A 16 12.51 30.85 4.43
N ASN A 17 12.39 31.00 3.10
CA ASN A 17 12.93 32.15 2.38
C ASN A 17 12.25 33.45 2.81
N ASN A 18 10.94 33.46 2.96
CA ASN A 18 10.18 34.64 3.41
C ASN A 18 10.57 35.03 4.84
N ASP A 19 10.65 34.09 5.75
CA ASP A 19 10.97 34.31 7.17
C ASP A 19 12.41 34.87 7.37
N ASN A 20 13.29 34.62 6.40
CA ASN A 20 14.69 35.03 6.49
C ASN A 20 15.06 36.15 5.51
N ALA A 21 14.15 36.63 4.68
CA ALA A 21 14.42 37.60 3.62
C ALA A 21 15.02 38.93 4.13
N THR A 22 14.76 39.31 5.37
CA THR A 22 15.25 40.56 6.00
C THR A 22 16.62 40.42 6.65
N LYS A 23 17.17 39.19 6.71
CA LYS A 23 18.49 38.99 7.34
C LYS A 23 19.60 39.52 6.41
N LYS A 24 20.60 40.14 7.01
CA LYS A 24 21.80 40.60 6.29
C LYS A 24 22.50 39.38 5.65
N ASP A 25 22.91 39.54 4.41
CA ASP A 25 23.63 38.50 3.63
C ASP A 25 22.80 37.20 3.40
N PHE A 26 21.48 37.28 3.49
CA PHE A 26 20.62 36.12 3.26
C PHE A 26 20.63 35.72 1.77
N THR A 27 20.90 34.43 1.52
CA THR A 27 20.76 33.82 0.19
C THR A 27 19.55 32.88 0.18
N PRO A 28 18.58 33.07 -0.71
CA PRO A 28 17.41 32.20 -0.78
C PRO A 28 17.78 30.74 -1.02
N ALA A 29 17.22 29.83 -0.21
CA ALA A 29 17.36 28.39 -0.40
C ALA A 29 16.59 27.93 -1.65
N LYS A 30 17.20 27.03 -2.44
CA LYS A 30 16.60 26.40 -3.61
C LYS A 30 16.18 24.95 -3.33
N THR A 31 16.72 24.35 -2.30
CA THR A 31 16.47 22.95 -1.92
C THR A 31 16.22 22.85 -0.41
N LEU A 32 15.58 21.75 0.02
CA LEU A 32 15.38 21.48 1.45
C LEU A 32 16.69 21.42 2.24
N ASN A 33 17.75 20.87 1.63
CA ASN A 33 19.07 20.83 2.26
C ASN A 33 19.68 22.21 2.54
N GLN A 34 19.27 23.24 1.80
CA GLN A 34 19.71 24.62 2.03
C GLN A 34 18.77 25.35 2.99
N ALA A 35 17.52 24.94 3.04
CA ALA A 35 16.51 25.48 3.95
C ALA A 35 16.73 24.97 5.38
N CYS A 36 16.20 25.67 6.36
CA CYS A 36 16.13 25.27 7.78
C CYS A 36 17.50 24.95 8.43
N GLY A 37 18.61 25.34 7.79
CA GLY A 37 19.97 25.13 8.31
C GLY A 37 20.58 23.77 7.97
N GLY A 38 20.00 23.03 7.06
CA GLY A 38 20.50 21.74 6.56
C GLY A 38 20.31 20.56 7.50
N PHE A 39 21.11 19.52 7.32
CA PHE A 39 21.13 18.30 8.15
C PHE A 39 19.76 17.61 8.35
N GLY A 40 18.90 17.60 7.32
CA GLY A 40 17.58 16.99 7.36
C GLY A 40 16.49 17.81 8.06
N ARG A 41 16.80 19.02 8.51
CA ARG A 41 15.80 19.89 9.16
C ARG A 41 14.71 20.37 8.20
N GLY A 42 15.03 20.46 6.91
CA GLY A 42 14.04 20.78 5.87
C GLY A 42 12.99 19.68 5.77
N GLU A 43 13.43 18.43 5.74
CA GLU A 43 12.54 17.26 5.72
C GLU A 43 11.71 17.18 7.01
N ASP A 44 12.30 17.46 8.18
CA ASP A 44 11.54 17.52 9.43
C ASP A 44 10.47 18.61 9.40
N ALA A 45 10.77 19.78 8.83
CA ALA A 45 9.79 20.86 8.68
C ALA A 45 8.64 20.46 7.73
N VAL A 46 8.90 19.67 6.69
CA VAL A 46 7.85 19.10 5.82
C VAL A 46 6.98 18.11 6.60
N ILE A 47 7.60 17.20 7.34
CA ILE A 47 6.90 16.24 8.20
C ILE A 47 5.99 16.97 9.19
N ASP A 48 6.53 17.97 9.90
CA ASP A 48 5.79 18.74 10.89
C ASP A 48 4.63 19.52 10.26
N LEU A 49 4.84 20.13 9.09
CA LEU A 49 3.79 20.85 8.37
C LEU A 49 2.61 19.94 8.07
N LEU A 50 2.87 18.76 7.50
CA LEU A 50 1.82 17.82 7.08
C LEU A 50 1.21 17.09 8.27
N LEU A 51 2.01 16.50 9.15
CA LEU A 51 1.50 15.69 10.26
C LEU A 51 0.74 16.54 11.26
N ASN A 52 1.15 17.77 11.53
CA ASN A 52 0.41 18.65 12.45
C ASN A 52 -0.99 18.95 11.91
N ARG A 53 -1.14 19.21 10.59
CA ARG A 53 -2.45 19.42 9.96
C ARG A 53 -3.33 18.17 10.04
N ILE A 54 -2.76 17.00 9.77
CA ILE A 54 -3.46 15.72 9.91
C ILE A 54 -3.91 15.49 11.35
N TRP A 55 -3.05 15.79 12.34
CA TRP A 55 -3.39 15.63 13.73
C TRP A 55 -4.47 16.60 14.23
N GLU A 56 -4.46 17.84 13.75
CA GLU A 56 -5.54 18.79 14.04
C GLU A 56 -6.89 18.23 13.58
N LEU A 57 -6.96 17.66 12.39
CA LEU A 57 -8.18 17.04 11.88
C LEU A 57 -8.54 15.74 12.63
N LYS A 58 -7.55 14.93 12.99
CA LYS A 58 -7.79 13.70 13.78
C LYS A 58 -8.37 14.01 15.16
N LYS A 59 -7.99 15.12 15.79
CA LYS A 59 -8.53 15.56 17.08
C LYS A 59 -10.04 15.88 17.03
N VAL A 60 -10.56 16.25 15.86
CA VAL A 60 -11.99 16.51 15.65
C VAL A 60 -12.73 15.30 15.07
N GLY A 61 -12.12 14.11 15.12
CA GLY A 61 -12.75 12.84 14.76
C GLY A 61 -12.64 12.44 13.29
N VAL A 62 -11.75 13.10 12.50
CA VAL A 62 -11.55 12.72 11.10
C VAL A 62 -10.63 11.49 11.02
N ALA A 63 -11.11 10.43 10.40
CA ALA A 63 -10.30 9.27 10.03
C ALA A 63 -9.57 9.52 8.71
N PHE A 64 -8.37 8.97 8.57
CA PHE A 64 -7.55 9.13 7.38
C PHE A 64 -7.25 7.80 6.73
N PHE A 65 -7.46 7.75 5.43
CA PHE A 65 -7.03 6.68 4.57
C PHE A 65 -6.06 7.25 3.53
N TYR A 66 -4.85 6.68 3.47
CA TYR A 66 -3.80 7.14 2.58
C TYR A 66 -3.51 6.08 1.53
N THR A 67 -3.35 6.51 0.29
CA THR A 67 -2.78 5.70 -0.77
C THR A 67 -1.44 6.26 -1.20
N GLY A 68 -0.53 5.40 -1.58
CA GLY A 68 0.79 5.77 -2.07
C GLY A 68 1.33 4.70 -3.02
N HIS A 69 2.38 5.03 -3.76
CA HIS A 69 3.00 4.10 -4.67
C HIS A 69 4.01 3.22 -3.96
N THR A 70 4.12 1.98 -4.44
CA THR A 70 5.11 1.02 -3.96
C THR A 70 6.25 0.86 -4.96
N LYS A 71 7.41 0.47 -4.44
CA LYS A 71 8.53 0.00 -5.24
C LYS A 71 9.22 -1.17 -4.56
N ARG A 72 9.92 -1.97 -5.35
CA ARG A 72 10.78 -3.01 -4.84
C ARG A 72 12.09 -2.41 -4.37
N ARG A 73 12.55 -2.82 -3.19
CA ARG A 73 13.87 -2.51 -2.65
C ARG A 73 14.56 -3.78 -2.19
N GLU A 74 15.86 -3.83 -2.36
CA GLU A 74 16.71 -4.83 -1.72
C GLU A 74 17.07 -4.34 -0.32
N ILE A 75 16.87 -5.20 0.66
CA ILE A 75 17.11 -4.93 2.08
C ILE A 75 18.08 -6.00 2.57
N GLU A 76 19.15 -5.59 3.22
CA GLU A 76 20.08 -6.49 3.89
C GLU A 76 19.56 -6.75 5.31
N ASP A 77 19.41 -8.02 5.66
CA ASP A 77 19.06 -8.43 7.01
C ASP A 77 20.25 -8.20 7.94
N ALA A 78 20.06 -7.39 8.97
CA ALA A 78 21.12 -6.97 9.89
C ALA A 78 21.67 -8.13 10.75
N ILE A 79 20.95 -9.25 10.86
CA ILE A 79 21.33 -10.41 11.68
C ILE A 79 22.06 -11.44 10.82
N THR A 80 21.48 -11.78 9.67
CA THR A 80 22.00 -12.84 8.79
C THR A 80 22.96 -12.34 7.73
N GLY A 81 22.98 -11.03 7.43
CA GLY A 81 23.72 -10.44 6.32
C GLY A 81 23.17 -10.83 4.94
N GLN A 82 22.02 -11.51 4.88
CA GLN A 82 21.41 -11.90 3.62
C GLN A 82 20.56 -10.78 3.04
N THR A 83 20.66 -10.61 1.73
CA THR A 83 19.85 -9.63 1.00
C THR A 83 18.54 -10.27 0.55
N TYR A 84 17.43 -9.61 0.84
CA TYR A 84 16.11 -9.99 0.35
C TYR A 84 15.41 -8.80 -0.32
N SER A 85 14.47 -9.11 -1.21
CA SER A 85 13.72 -8.10 -1.96
C SER A 85 12.36 -7.89 -1.31
N SER A 86 12.07 -6.65 -0.90
CA SER A 86 10.80 -6.28 -0.28
C SER A 86 10.06 -5.22 -1.09
N LEU A 87 8.73 -5.34 -1.15
CA LEU A 87 7.85 -4.32 -1.71
C LEU A 87 7.51 -3.30 -0.62
N THR A 88 8.02 -2.10 -0.79
CA THR A 88 7.85 -1.00 0.17
C THR A 88 7.41 0.29 -0.54
N THR A 89 7.38 1.39 0.17
CA THR A 89 7.00 2.69 -0.38
C THR A 89 7.98 3.24 -1.42
N ASN A 90 7.46 4.02 -2.37
CA ASN A 90 8.28 4.84 -3.26
C ASN A 90 8.78 6.15 -2.61
N MET A 91 8.22 6.53 -1.47
CA MET A 91 8.59 7.75 -0.75
C MET A 91 10.02 7.70 -0.21
N MET A 92 10.56 8.86 0.14
CA MET A 92 11.76 8.97 0.95
C MET A 92 11.54 8.26 2.30
N GLN A 93 12.52 7.47 2.74
CA GLN A 93 12.39 6.63 3.94
C GLN A 93 12.04 7.42 5.19
N ARG A 94 12.57 8.65 5.33
CA ARG A 94 12.30 9.55 6.47
C ARG A 94 10.82 9.92 6.56
N TYR A 95 10.21 10.31 5.45
CA TYR A 95 8.79 10.62 5.37
C TYR A 95 7.93 9.41 5.66
N PHE A 96 8.27 8.28 5.05
CA PHE A 96 7.54 7.04 5.26
C PHE A 96 7.58 6.58 6.71
N THR A 97 8.75 6.62 7.35
CA THR A 97 8.89 6.23 8.75
C THR A 97 8.04 7.10 9.67
N ALA A 98 8.00 8.42 9.43
CA ALA A 98 7.18 9.34 10.22
C ALA A 98 5.69 9.02 10.12
N VAL A 99 5.19 8.72 8.92
CA VAL A 99 3.78 8.32 8.70
C VAL A 99 3.51 6.93 9.23
N LYS A 100 4.36 5.95 8.89
CA LYS A 100 4.20 4.54 9.29
C LYS A 100 4.11 4.39 10.81
N THR A 101 4.91 5.14 11.57
CA THR A 101 4.92 5.11 13.03
C THR A 101 3.54 5.45 13.61
N LYS A 102 2.80 6.35 12.97
CA LYS A 102 1.53 6.89 13.44
C LYS A 102 0.30 6.23 12.79
N THR A 103 0.51 5.39 11.79
CA THR A 103 -0.54 4.64 11.11
C THR A 103 -0.90 3.38 11.88
N ASP A 104 -2.18 3.08 12.00
CA ASP A 104 -2.67 1.90 12.73
C ASP A 104 -2.54 0.63 11.90
N VAL A 105 -2.86 0.73 10.60
CA VAL A 105 -2.76 -0.38 9.65
C VAL A 105 -2.10 0.12 8.35
N LEU A 106 -1.14 -0.63 7.86
CA LEU A 106 -0.49 -0.44 6.58
C LEU A 106 -0.58 -1.75 5.78
N GLY A 107 -1.40 -1.76 4.76
CA GLY A 107 -1.52 -2.88 3.82
C GLY A 107 -0.83 -2.57 2.50
N ILE A 108 -0.30 -3.59 1.86
CA ILE A 108 0.31 -3.50 0.54
C ILE A 108 -0.60 -4.18 -0.49
N ALA A 109 -1.16 -3.37 -1.40
CA ALA A 109 -1.89 -3.90 -2.54
C ALA A 109 -0.89 -4.40 -3.60
N CYS A 110 -0.99 -5.65 -3.96
CA CYS A 110 -0.10 -6.28 -4.94
C CYS A 110 -0.83 -7.34 -5.76
N ILE A 111 -0.16 -7.77 -6.83
CA ILE A 111 -0.61 -8.90 -7.65
C ILE A 111 0.12 -10.14 -7.14
N ASP A 112 -0.63 -11.09 -6.63
CA ASP A 112 -0.12 -12.41 -6.26
C ASP A 112 -0.19 -13.33 -7.48
N ARG A 113 0.94 -13.94 -7.85
CA ARG A 113 1.09 -14.77 -9.04
C ARG A 113 1.70 -16.10 -8.68
N GLU A 114 1.04 -17.16 -9.05
CA GLU A 114 1.62 -18.48 -9.01
C GLU A 114 2.35 -18.76 -10.34
N ILE A 115 3.67 -18.96 -10.25
CA ILE A 115 4.50 -19.24 -11.42
C ILE A 115 4.86 -20.72 -11.40
N ILE A 116 4.42 -21.45 -12.42
CA ILE A 116 4.79 -22.85 -12.64
C ILE A 116 5.83 -22.97 -13.75
N LYS A 117 6.69 -23.99 -13.65
CA LYS A 117 7.62 -24.35 -14.73
C LYS A 117 6.94 -25.32 -15.66
N GLU A 118 6.66 -24.88 -16.88
CA GLU A 118 6.12 -25.72 -17.94
C GLU A 118 7.25 -26.24 -18.84
N LYS A 119 7.23 -27.51 -19.17
CA LYS A 119 8.17 -28.10 -20.12
C LYS A 119 7.82 -27.66 -21.53
N THR A 120 8.76 -27.13 -22.27
CA THR A 120 8.56 -26.64 -23.65
C THR A 120 8.53 -27.77 -24.70
N GLY A 121 8.82 -29.02 -24.31
CA GLY A 121 8.99 -30.13 -25.21
C GLY A 121 10.28 -30.08 -26.07
N LYS A 122 11.07 -29.01 -25.93
CA LYS A 122 12.36 -28.88 -26.60
C LYS A 122 13.47 -29.33 -25.65
N LYS A 123 14.43 -30.08 -26.18
CA LYS A 123 15.62 -30.48 -25.44
C LYS A 123 16.79 -29.56 -25.83
N ASN A 124 17.49 -29.05 -24.85
CA ASN A 124 18.71 -28.32 -25.07
C ASN A 124 19.73 -29.27 -25.72
N ILE A 125 20.29 -28.90 -26.86
CA ILE A 125 21.18 -29.74 -27.67
C ILE A 125 22.47 -30.05 -26.89
N ILE A 126 22.92 -29.15 -26.04
CA ILE A 126 24.20 -29.25 -25.30
C ILE A 126 24.00 -30.06 -24.01
N THR A 127 22.97 -29.68 -23.18
CA THR A 127 22.77 -30.26 -21.85
C THR A 127 21.87 -31.49 -21.87
N LYS A 128 21.20 -31.81 -22.99
CA LYS A 128 20.18 -32.86 -23.16
C LYS A 128 18.99 -32.78 -22.19
N GLN A 129 18.90 -31.70 -21.39
CA GLN A 129 17.80 -31.45 -20.48
C GLN A 129 16.62 -30.81 -21.23
N GLU A 130 15.41 -31.11 -20.78
CA GLU A 130 14.20 -30.44 -21.30
C GLU A 130 14.21 -28.97 -20.92
N GLU A 131 13.99 -28.11 -21.90
CA GLU A 131 13.83 -26.69 -21.63
C GLU A 131 12.50 -26.45 -20.93
N THR A 132 12.55 -25.65 -19.86
CA THR A 132 11.37 -25.21 -19.12
C THR A 132 11.17 -23.72 -19.28
N ARG A 133 9.93 -23.27 -19.37
CA ARG A 133 9.57 -21.86 -19.31
C ARG A 133 8.72 -21.60 -18.09
N ASN A 134 8.82 -20.39 -17.55
CA ASN A 134 7.93 -19.93 -16.52
C ASN A 134 6.58 -19.57 -17.15
N LYS A 135 5.50 -20.11 -16.59
CA LYS A 135 4.12 -19.81 -16.98
C LYS A 135 3.36 -19.35 -15.74
N ILE A 136 2.58 -18.29 -15.87
CA ILE A 136 1.67 -17.86 -14.82
C ILE A 136 0.48 -18.83 -14.82
N SER A 137 0.29 -19.52 -13.71
CA SER A 137 -0.81 -20.47 -13.50
C SER A 137 -2.06 -19.74 -13.01
N SER A 138 -1.86 -18.80 -12.06
CA SER A 138 -2.93 -17.99 -11.52
C SER A 138 -2.43 -16.59 -11.21
N GLU A 139 -3.33 -15.63 -11.29
CA GLU A 139 -3.07 -14.24 -10.92
C GLU A 139 -4.25 -13.73 -10.10
N SER A 140 -3.98 -13.14 -8.93
CA SER A 140 -4.99 -12.52 -8.10
C SER A 140 -4.49 -11.18 -7.57
N ARG A 141 -5.41 -10.24 -7.37
CA ARG A 141 -5.11 -8.95 -6.72
C ARG A 141 -5.47 -9.05 -5.26
N VAL A 142 -4.49 -8.75 -4.41
CA VAL A 142 -4.63 -8.92 -2.96
C VAL A 142 -4.10 -7.71 -2.21
N ILE A 143 -4.58 -7.55 -0.97
CA ILE A 143 -4.00 -6.66 0.02
C ILE A 143 -3.36 -7.53 1.10
N LYS A 144 -2.05 -7.36 1.34
CA LYS A 144 -1.30 -8.03 2.40
C LYS A 144 -1.14 -7.10 3.58
N PHE A 145 -1.57 -7.53 4.76
CA PHE A 145 -1.41 -6.81 6.04
C PHE A 145 -0.26 -7.35 6.87
N ARG A 146 0.11 -8.60 6.64
CA ARG A 146 1.26 -9.29 7.22
C ARG A 146 1.93 -10.16 6.17
N ASP A 147 3.22 -10.38 6.35
CA ASP A 147 3.96 -11.32 5.54
C ASP A 147 5.17 -11.83 6.33
N ASP A 148 5.14 -13.11 6.65
CA ASP A 148 6.20 -13.77 7.40
C ASP A 148 7.49 -13.95 6.59
N ASN A 149 7.42 -13.79 5.27
CA ASN A 149 8.56 -13.88 4.37
C ASN A 149 9.24 -12.53 4.09
N TYR A 150 8.83 -11.47 4.76
CA TYR A 150 9.36 -10.11 4.60
C TYR A 150 9.30 -9.55 3.17
N SER A 151 8.47 -10.14 2.31
CA SER A 151 8.32 -9.71 0.91
C SER A 151 7.57 -8.39 0.77
N VAL A 152 6.83 -7.99 1.80
CA VAL A 152 6.10 -6.72 1.88
C VAL A 152 6.37 -5.98 3.19
N ASP A 153 6.51 -4.67 3.10
CA ASP A 153 6.71 -3.78 4.25
C ASP A 153 5.37 -3.30 4.80
N SER A 154 4.67 -4.18 5.49
CA SER A 154 3.36 -3.93 6.10
C SER A 154 3.44 -3.64 7.60
N LYS A 155 2.33 -3.22 8.20
CA LYS A 155 2.20 -2.97 9.64
C LYS A 155 0.76 -3.14 10.08
N SER A 156 0.54 -3.72 11.25
CA SER A 156 -0.74 -3.68 11.94
C SER A 156 -0.55 -3.51 13.45
N ARG A 157 -1.44 -2.75 14.08
CA ARG A 157 -1.60 -2.73 15.55
C ARG A 157 -2.42 -3.91 16.05
N PHE A 158 -3.19 -4.53 15.18
CA PHE A 158 -4.08 -5.61 15.52
C PHE A 158 -3.38 -6.94 15.30
N ALA A 159 -3.08 -7.65 16.39
CA ALA A 159 -2.41 -8.95 16.33
C ALA A 159 -3.25 -10.01 15.59
N GLY A 160 -4.58 -9.91 15.65
CA GLY A 160 -5.53 -10.82 15.00
C GLY A 160 -5.91 -10.44 13.57
N ILE A 161 -5.23 -9.47 12.93
CA ILE A 161 -5.56 -9.14 11.54
C ILE A 161 -5.19 -10.29 10.61
N ILE A 162 -6.08 -10.56 9.65
CA ILE A 162 -5.85 -11.56 8.61
C ILE A 162 -4.61 -11.19 7.78
N GLU A 163 -3.87 -12.19 7.33
CA GLU A 163 -2.60 -12.01 6.61
C GLU A 163 -2.80 -11.32 5.27
N GLN A 164 -3.77 -11.78 4.48
CA GLN A 164 -4.12 -11.20 3.19
C GLN A 164 -5.60 -11.35 2.86
N ILE A 165 -6.10 -10.44 2.04
CA ILE A 165 -7.47 -10.44 1.51
C ILE A 165 -7.45 -10.18 0.01
N PRO A 166 -8.51 -10.52 -0.74
CA PRO A 166 -8.73 -10.01 -2.08
C PRO A 166 -8.74 -8.47 -2.10
N LEU A 167 -8.32 -7.85 -3.20
CA LEU A 167 -8.40 -6.40 -3.39
C LEU A 167 -9.86 -6.01 -3.65
N ASP A 168 -10.64 -5.97 -2.60
CA ASP A 168 -12.05 -5.64 -2.58
C ASP A 168 -12.37 -4.75 -1.38
N ALA A 169 -13.27 -3.78 -1.55
CA ALA A 169 -13.59 -2.80 -0.53
C ALA A 169 -14.35 -3.39 0.66
N ASP A 170 -15.28 -4.30 0.40
CA ASP A 170 -16.09 -4.93 1.44
C ASP A 170 -15.24 -5.89 2.27
N GLU A 171 -14.37 -6.66 1.63
CA GLU A 171 -13.42 -7.54 2.31
C GLU A 171 -12.41 -6.73 3.14
N PHE A 172 -11.99 -5.55 2.66
CA PHE A 172 -11.14 -4.64 3.44
C PHE A 172 -11.85 -4.15 4.71
N ILE A 173 -13.07 -3.63 4.58
CA ILE A 173 -13.85 -3.14 5.73
C ILE A 173 -14.11 -4.27 6.73
N LYS A 174 -14.44 -5.46 6.24
CA LYS A 174 -14.71 -6.65 7.05
C LYS A 174 -13.44 -7.09 7.80
N ALA A 175 -12.28 -7.10 7.14
CA ALA A 175 -11.00 -7.44 7.78
C ALA A 175 -10.65 -6.47 8.91
N ILE A 176 -10.84 -5.17 8.70
CA ILE A 176 -10.59 -4.15 9.74
C ILE A 176 -11.58 -4.28 10.90
N LYS A 177 -12.89 -4.45 10.64
CA LYS A 177 -13.89 -4.67 11.69
C LYS A 177 -13.55 -5.90 12.54
N ASN A 178 -13.27 -7.03 11.89
CA ASN A 178 -12.90 -8.26 12.58
C ASN A 178 -11.63 -8.10 13.43
N ALA A 179 -10.65 -7.35 12.95
CA ALA A 179 -9.42 -7.09 13.69
C ALA A 179 -9.67 -6.22 14.93
N ILE A 180 -10.58 -5.25 14.85
CA ILE A 180 -11.01 -4.41 15.99
C ILE A 180 -11.78 -5.26 17.01
N ASP A 181 -12.77 -6.04 16.57
CA ASP A 181 -13.62 -6.88 17.43
C ASP A 181 -12.74 -7.94 18.16
N THR A 182 -11.78 -8.54 17.46
CA THR A 182 -10.81 -9.46 18.06
C THR A 182 -9.96 -8.78 19.13
N ALA A 183 -9.50 -7.55 18.86
CA ALA A 183 -8.70 -6.78 19.82
C ALA A 183 -9.50 -6.35 21.06
N GLN A 184 -10.80 -6.18 20.92
CA GLN A 184 -11.72 -5.88 22.04
C GLN A 184 -12.16 -7.11 22.80
N GLY A 185 -11.81 -8.32 22.35
CA GLY A 185 -12.16 -9.58 22.99
C GLY A 185 -13.56 -10.13 22.63
N ASP A 186 -14.24 -9.50 21.67
CA ASP A 186 -15.60 -9.87 21.27
C ASP A 186 -15.65 -11.08 20.31
N VAL A 187 -14.52 -11.41 19.65
CA VAL A 187 -14.42 -12.54 18.70
C VAL A 187 -13.18 -13.37 18.96
N LYS A 188 -13.33 -14.71 18.99
CA LYS A 188 -12.19 -15.62 19.05
C LYS A 188 -11.45 -15.62 17.70
N ALA A 189 -10.11 -15.51 17.72
CA ALA A 189 -9.22 -15.41 16.57
C ALA A 189 -9.28 -16.59 15.57
N ASP A 190 -9.92 -17.70 15.93
CA ASP A 190 -9.86 -18.99 15.21
C ASP A 190 -10.72 -19.08 13.93
N THR A 191 -11.46 -18.04 13.56
CA THR A 191 -12.43 -18.15 12.44
C THR A 191 -11.94 -17.59 11.10
N LEU A 192 -10.71 -17.08 11.03
CA LEU A 192 -10.18 -16.43 9.83
C LEU A 192 -9.02 -17.21 9.22
N THR A 193 -9.27 -18.45 8.83
CA THR A 193 -8.37 -19.16 7.91
C THR A 193 -8.51 -18.52 6.53
N SER A 194 -7.38 -18.10 5.96
CA SER A 194 -7.24 -17.63 4.60
C SER A 194 -7.76 -18.68 3.61
N THR A 195 -9.03 -18.60 3.26
CA THR A 195 -9.63 -19.38 2.19
C THR A 195 -10.13 -18.43 1.11
N ALA A 196 -9.21 -18.02 0.25
CA ALA A 196 -9.63 -17.50 -1.03
C ALA A 196 -8.51 -17.73 -2.07
N LYS A 197 -8.27 -18.99 -2.42
CA LYS A 197 -7.92 -19.29 -3.81
C LYS A 197 -9.20 -19.09 -4.64
N VAL A 198 -9.45 -17.88 -5.09
CA VAL A 198 -10.44 -17.67 -6.14
C VAL A 198 -9.74 -18.05 -7.43
N GLU A 199 -9.92 -19.30 -7.83
CA GLU A 199 -9.61 -19.75 -9.18
C GLU A 199 -10.62 -19.09 -10.12
N THR A 200 -10.23 -18.00 -10.77
CA THR A 200 -10.91 -17.56 -11.98
C THR A 200 -10.50 -18.50 -13.10
N PRO A 201 -11.41 -19.24 -13.73
CA PRO A 201 -11.07 -20.09 -14.87
C PRO A 201 -10.59 -19.21 -16.02
N ILE A 202 -9.44 -19.56 -16.56
CA ILE A 202 -8.94 -18.98 -17.81
C ILE A 202 -9.91 -19.43 -18.91
N ILE A 203 -10.69 -18.47 -19.41
CA ILE A 203 -11.52 -18.71 -20.61
C ILE A 203 -10.57 -18.75 -21.79
N GLU A 204 -10.40 -19.95 -22.39
CA GLU A 204 -9.83 -20.11 -23.73
C GLU A 204 -10.72 -19.35 -24.71
N GLU A 205 -10.20 -18.35 -25.37
CA GLU A 205 -10.86 -17.68 -26.49
C GLU A 205 -10.98 -18.64 -27.67
N THR A 206 -12.17 -19.17 -27.84
CA THR A 206 -12.60 -19.68 -29.14
C THR A 206 -13.27 -18.53 -29.90
N PRO A 207 -12.99 -18.35 -31.19
CA PRO A 207 -13.64 -17.30 -31.99
C PRO A 207 -15.11 -17.66 -32.18
N VAL A 208 -16.00 -16.81 -31.70
CA VAL A 208 -17.44 -16.92 -31.93
C VAL A 208 -17.90 -15.76 -32.79
N ASP A 209 -18.62 -16.15 -33.84
CA ASP A 209 -19.32 -15.30 -34.78
C ASP A 209 -20.28 -14.31 -34.12
N THR A 210 -20.35 -13.15 -34.71
CA THR A 210 -21.28 -12.06 -34.44
C THR A 210 -22.74 -12.48 -34.59
N ASP A 211 -23.50 -12.34 -33.47
CA ASP A 211 -24.93 -12.04 -33.57
C ASP A 211 -25.36 -11.11 -32.43
N GLU A 212 -25.97 -10.00 -32.84
CA GLU A 212 -26.47 -8.93 -31.97
C GLU A 212 -27.69 -9.39 -31.18
N THR A 213 -27.63 -9.32 -29.86
CA THR A 213 -28.86 -9.24 -29.05
C THR A 213 -28.61 -8.36 -27.80
N SER A 214 -29.40 -7.30 -27.72
CA SER A 214 -29.50 -6.31 -26.69
C SER A 214 -29.74 -6.91 -25.29
N ILE A 215 -28.91 -6.53 -24.31
CA ILE A 215 -29.16 -6.81 -22.91
C ILE A 215 -29.30 -5.48 -22.16
N GLU A 216 -30.44 -5.28 -21.52
CA GLU A 216 -30.78 -4.16 -20.67
C GLU A 216 -29.86 -4.11 -19.43
N GLU A 217 -29.29 -2.95 -19.22
CA GLU A 217 -28.43 -2.61 -18.09
C GLU A 217 -29.30 -2.23 -16.88
N THR A 218 -29.42 -3.10 -15.89
CA THR A 218 -29.98 -2.76 -14.57
C THR A 218 -28.85 -2.20 -13.70
N THR A 219 -28.78 -0.89 -13.61
CA THR A 219 -27.91 -0.17 -12.65
C THR A 219 -28.59 -0.15 -11.27
N GLU A 220 -28.13 -0.99 -10.35
CA GLU A 220 -28.38 -0.78 -8.92
C GLU A 220 -27.52 0.38 -8.41
N THR A 221 -28.16 1.48 -8.10
CA THR A 221 -27.52 2.63 -7.44
C THR A 221 -27.32 2.34 -5.96
N VAL A 222 -26.11 2.03 -5.54
CA VAL A 222 -25.73 1.93 -4.13
C VAL A 222 -25.83 3.31 -3.49
N ASP A 223 -26.68 3.43 -2.46
CA ASP A 223 -26.86 4.68 -1.72
C ASP A 223 -25.63 4.98 -0.85
N LYS A 224 -24.79 5.90 -1.37
CA LYS A 224 -23.56 6.36 -0.72
C LYS A 224 -23.80 7.10 0.61
N SER A 225 -25.03 7.58 0.87
CA SER A 225 -25.34 8.33 2.08
C SER A 225 -25.42 7.42 3.31
N ALA A 226 -25.98 6.23 3.16
CA ALA A 226 -26.11 5.25 4.24
C ALA A 226 -24.73 4.71 4.68
N LEU A 227 -23.79 4.56 3.75
CA LEU A 227 -22.41 4.12 4.05
C LEU A 227 -21.62 5.16 4.85
N MET A 228 -21.83 6.44 4.54
CA MET A 228 -21.15 7.55 5.24
C MET A 228 -21.71 7.75 6.66
N ASP A 229 -22.97 7.49 6.90
CA ASP A 229 -23.58 7.62 8.22
C ASP A 229 -23.19 6.45 9.15
N ASP A 230 -23.02 5.25 8.63
CA ASP A 230 -22.52 4.10 9.41
C ASP A 230 -21.05 4.27 9.84
N ILE A 231 -20.22 4.89 8.98
CA ILE A 231 -18.84 5.26 9.32
C ILE A 231 -18.82 6.36 10.40
N ARG A 232 -19.75 7.32 10.35
CA ARG A 232 -19.78 8.48 11.26
C ARG A 232 -20.22 8.12 12.68
N THR A 233 -20.98 7.03 12.85
CA THR A 233 -21.51 6.59 14.15
C THR A 233 -20.57 5.68 14.94
N ARG A 234 -19.48 5.16 14.31
CA ARG A 234 -18.60 4.16 14.92
C ARG A 234 -17.15 4.59 15.13
N PHE A 235 -16.84 5.84 14.81
CA PHE A 235 -15.56 6.50 15.08
C PHE A 235 -15.76 7.86 15.78
#